data_1f710b77ae4921d38de1e0184ac65315
#
_entry.id   1f710b77ae4921d38de1e0184ac65315
#
_cell.length_a   1.000
_cell.length_b   1.000
_cell.length_c   1.000
_cell.angle_alpha   90.00
_cell.angle_beta   90.00
_cell.angle_gamma   90.00
#
_symmetry.space_group_name_H-M   'P 1'
#
loop_
_entity.id
_entity.type
_entity.pdbx_description
1 polymer ?
#
loop_
_entity_poly.entity_id
_entity_poly.type
_entity_poly.pdbx_seq_one_letter_code
_entity_poly.pdbx_strand_id
1 'polypeptide(L)'
;MKVVDMHCDTISALLAEKREGKAAELKENDCHVDILKMQRGDYLLQNFALFVDMEAYADPWEEVQALFALYTQEMEANREWIAPVLTWSDIEKNRAGGRMSAMLTVEEGGVCGGSLAKLEELYGQGVRMLTLMWNYPNGLGYPNLNKHKRKAARIAAEEKSRTEAERLVRQYLNTPDTENGLTDTGVAFVQKMEELGMIIDVSHMSDAGFYQVLSLTKKPFVASHSNARAVCPCVRNLSDDMLRSLAERGGVTGLNFCADFLTQMPYGEHNPGTIAAVVSHAKHIVNVGGIECLGLGSDFDGIDTHAELTGADKMENLWNALKESGFTERELDKIWGENVLRLYREVLTA
;
A
#
# COMPACT_ATOMS: atom_id res chain seq x y z
N MET A 1 19.56 -7.48 7.51
CA MET A 1 18.28 -6.75 7.45
C MET A 1 17.98 -6.50 5.99
N LYS A 2 16.87 -6.98 5.45
CA LYS A 2 16.55 -6.82 4.03
C LYS A 2 15.11 -6.35 3.89
N VAL A 3 14.92 -5.08 3.51
CA VAL A 3 13.61 -4.46 3.39
C VAL A 3 12.87 -4.99 2.17
N VAL A 4 11.64 -5.44 2.38
CA VAL A 4 10.63 -5.68 1.34
C VAL A 4 9.44 -4.80 1.69
N ASP A 5 9.21 -3.78 0.87
CA ASP A 5 8.17 -2.79 1.08
C ASP A 5 7.06 -2.94 0.03
N MET A 6 5.83 -3.12 0.48
CA MET A 6 4.70 -3.48 -0.37
C MET A 6 4.05 -2.29 -1.08
N HIS A 7 4.43 -1.04 -0.76
CA HIS A 7 3.77 0.12 -1.40
C HIS A 7 4.60 1.40 -1.34
N CYS A 8 4.75 2.06 -2.50
CA CYS A 8 5.14 3.47 -2.62
C CYS A 8 4.58 4.06 -3.92
N ASP A 9 4.39 5.40 -3.95
CA ASP A 9 3.86 6.16 -5.09
C ASP A 9 4.93 6.91 -5.87
N THR A 10 6.18 6.52 -5.73
CA THR A 10 7.33 7.23 -6.27
C THR A 10 7.25 7.47 -7.78
N ILE A 11 6.73 6.49 -8.56
CA ILE A 11 6.61 6.68 -10.03
C ILE A 11 5.61 7.78 -10.34
N SER A 12 4.50 7.87 -9.61
CA SER A 12 3.51 8.94 -9.76
C SER A 12 4.08 10.30 -9.36
N ALA A 13 4.83 10.36 -8.26
CA ALA A 13 5.54 11.56 -7.82
C ALA A 13 6.57 12.04 -8.86
N LEU A 14 7.40 11.14 -9.40
CA LEU A 14 8.39 11.47 -10.43
C LEU A 14 7.72 11.98 -11.73
N LEU A 15 6.60 11.38 -12.15
CA LEU A 15 5.87 11.85 -13.33
C LEU A 15 5.31 13.26 -13.12
N ALA A 16 4.77 13.55 -11.93
CA ALA A 16 4.30 14.88 -11.58
C ALA A 16 5.42 15.92 -11.61
N GLU A 17 6.57 15.61 -11.01
CA GLU A 17 7.75 16.50 -11.04
C GLU A 17 8.30 16.75 -12.46
N LYS A 18 8.37 15.69 -13.29
CA LYS A 18 8.77 15.82 -14.71
C LYS A 18 7.83 16.72 -15.49
N ARG A 19 6.52 16.67 -15.23
CA ARG A 19 5.50 17.55 -15.85
C ARG A 19 5.65 19.01 -15.41
N GLU A 20 6.20 19.25 -14.22
CA GLU A 20 6.60 20.58 -13.74
C GLU A 20 7.95 21.04 -14.28
N GLY A 21 8.61 20.25 -15.11
CA GLY A 21 9.91 20.57 -15.72
C GLY A 21 11.12 20.34 -14.80
N LYS A 22 10.95 19.60 -13.71
CA LYS A 22 12.05 19.22 -12.82
C LYS A 22 12.83 18.02 -13.36
N ALA A 23 14.11 17.94 -13.02
CA ALA A 23 14.92 16.74 -13.23
C ALA A 23 14.59 15.74 -12.10
N ALA A 24 13.70 14.80 -12.38
CA ALA A 24 13.27 13.79 -11.43
C ALA A 24 13.58 12.40 -12.00
N GLU A 25 14.51 11.68 -11.39
CA GLU A 25 14.99 10.36 -11.80
C GLU A 25 14.89 9.40 -10.62
N LEU A 26 14.64 8.11 -10.88
CA LEU A 26 14.57 7.12 -9.81
C LEU A 26 15.93 6.87 -9.14
N LYS A 27 17.05 7.20 -9.80
CA LYS A 27 18.37 7.00 -9.23
C LYS A 27 18.62 7.85 -8.00
N GLU A 28 18.30 9.15 -8.09
CA GLU A 28 18.43 10.12 -7.02
C GLU A 28 17.40 11.23 -7.23
N ASN A 29 16.64 11.57 -6.19
CA ASN A 29 15.58 12.56 -6.22
C ASN A 29 15.28 13.14 -4.83
N ASP A 30 14.37 14.11 -4.76
CA ASP A 30 13.93 14.75 -3.52
C ASP A 30 12.71 14.04 -2.87
N CYS A 31 12.18 12.98 -3.49
CA CYS A 31 11.08 12.16 -2.95
C CYS A 31 11.56 11.27 -1.79
N HIS A 32 10.64 10.52 -1.18
CA HIS A 32 10.98 9.61 -0.08
C HIS A 32 11.80 8.40 -0.55
N VAL A 33 11.61 7.94 -1.78
CA VAL A 33 12.25 6.74 -2.34
C VAL A 33 13.07 7.09 -3.58
N ASP A 34 14.32 6.67 -3.57
CA ASP A 34 15.21 6.57 -4.71
C ASP A 34 16.19 5.42 -4.54
N ILE A 35 16.93 5.07 -5.58
CA ILE A 35 17.87 3.93 -5.54
C ILE A 35 18.94 4.13 -4.47
N LEU A 36 19.48 5.33 -4.32
CA LEU A 36 20.53 5.60 -3.33
C LEU A 36 19.99 5.53 -1.89
N LYS A 37 18.75 6.00 -1.64
CA LYS A 37 18.07 5.84 -0.35
C LYS A 37 17.76 4.38 -0.07
N MET A 38 17.23 3.63 -1.05
CA MET A 38 16.96 2.20 -0.92
C MET A 38 18.23 1.39 -0.62
N GLN A 39 19.36 1.74 -1.25
CA GLN A 39 20.65 1.09 -0.93
C GLN A 39 21.07 1.35 0.52
N ARG A 40 20.97 2.60 1.00
CA ARG A 40 21.26 2.95 2.41
C ARG A 40 20.29 2.26 3.39
N GLY A 41 19.01 2.08 2.99
CA GLY A 41 18.00 1.38 3.77
C GLY A 41 18.07 -0.15 3.68
N ASP A 42 19.03 -0.73 2.94
CA ASP A 42 19.22 -2.17 2.72
C ASP A 42 18.01 -2.87 2.09
N TYR A 43 17.40 -2.24 1.07
CA TYR A 43 16.25 -2.80 0.35
C TYR A 43 16.62 -4.03 -0.48
N LEU A 44 15.76 -5.04 -0.41
CA LEU A 44 15.73 -6.19 -1.31
C LEU A 44 14.70 -6.00 -2.42
N LEU A 45 13.51 -5.49 -2.05
CA LEU A 45 12.41 -5.33 -2.98
C LEU A 45 11.54 -4.12 -2.59
N GLN A 46 11.13 -3.35 -3.60
CA GLN A 46 10.14 -2.29 -3.50
C GLN A 46 9.00 -2.56 -4.49
N ASN A 47 7.76 -2.46 -4.00
CA ASN A 47 6.61 -2.35 -4.90
C ASN A 47 6.41 -0.89 -5.30
N PHE A 48 6.37 -0.64 -6.60
CA PHE A 48 6.10 0.68 -7.16
C PHE A 48 4.66 0.70 -7.68
N ALA A 49 3.81 1.51 -7.06
CA ALA A 49 2.45 1.70 -7.50
C ALA A 49 2.38 2.70 -8.65
N LEU A 50 1.61 2.37 -9.67
CA LEU A 50 1.09 3.31 -10.64
C LEU A 50 -0.25 3.81 -10.07
N PHE A 51 -0.20 4.91 -9.31
CA PHE A 51 -1.38 5.52 -8.71
C PHE A 51 -2.05 6.49 -9.66
N VAL A 52 -3.36 6.35 -9.82
CA VAL A 52 -4.18 7.25 -10.65
C VAL A 52 -5.42 7.70 -9.87
N ASP A 53 -5.50 8.99 -9.52
CA ASP A 53 -6.79 9.58 -9.13
C ASP A 53 -7.66 9.75 -10.40
N MET A 54 -8.58 8.81 -10.65
CA MET A 54 -9.41 8.80 -11.86
C MET A 54 -10.22 10.07 -12.08
N GLU A 55 -10.47 10.85 -11.02
CA GLU A 55 -11.22 12.11 -11.15
C GLU A 55 -10.34 13.30 -11.54
N ALA A 56 -9.02 13.14 -11.48
CA ALA A 56 -8.07 14.16 -11.90
C ALA A 56 -7.78 14.12 -13.41
N TYR A 57 -8.12 13.03 -14.12
CA TYR A 57 -7.76 12.81 -15.51
C TYR A 57 -8.98 12.53 -16.38
N ALA A 58 -8.96 13.06 -17.62
CA ALA A 58 -10.02 12.82 -18.61
C ALA A 58 -10.01 11.36 -19.10
N ASP A 59 -8.82 10.75 -19.22
CA ASP A 59 -8.62 9.33 -19.53
C ASP A 59 -7.65 8.70 -18.50
N PRO A 60 -8.17 8.07 -17.44
CA PRO A 60 -7.35 7.39 -16.45
C PRO A 60 -6.52 6.21 -17.01
N TRP A 61 -6.96 5.58 -18.11
CA TRP A 61 -6.20 4.53 -18.75
C TRP A 61 -4.95 5.09 -19.45
N GLU A 62 -5.07 6.23 -20.12
CA GLU A 62 -3.91 6.91 -20.72
C GLU A 62 -2.90 7.30 -19.64
N GLU A 63 -3.38 7.76 -18.47
CA GLU A 63 -2.51 8.12 -17.36
C GLU A 63 -1.73 6.91 -16.81
N VAL A 64 -2.38 5.76 -16.59
CA VAL A 64 -1.66 4.57 -16.13
C VAL A 64 -0.65 4.08 -17.17
N GLN A 65 -0.91 4.26 -18.47
CA GLN A 65 0.06 3.95 -19.53
C GLN A 65 1.25 4.91 -19.53
N ALA A 66 1.04 6.19 -19.22
CA ALA A 66 2.14 7.16 -19.08
C ALA A 66 3.04 6.82 -17.88
N LEU A 67 2.45 6.43 -16.74
CA LEU A 67 3.18 5.93 -15.57
C LEU A 67 3.95 4.65 -15.88
N PHE A 68 3.35 3.71 -16.59
CA PHE A 68 4.01 2.48 -17.03
C PHE A 68 5.21 2.77 -17.94
N ALA A 69 5.08 3.71 -18.87
CA ALA A 69 6.18 4.12 -19.75
C ALA A 69 7.35 4.71 -18.93
N LEU A 70 7.07 5.56 -17.95
CA LEU A 70 8.08 6.11 -17.06
C LEU A 70 8.74 4.99 -16.22
N TYR A 71 7.96 4.11 -15.60
CA TYR A 71 8.51 2.97 -14.86
C TYR A 71 9.48 2.15 -15.72
N THR A 72 9.07 1.82 -16.94
CA THR A 72 9.91 1.04 -17.87
C THR A 72 11.21 1.76 -18.22
N GLN A 73 11.14 3.08 -18.47
CA GLN A 73 12.31 3.92 -18.73
C GLN A 73 13.26 3.93 -17.53
N GLU A 74 12.74 4.12 -16.32
CA GLU A 74 13.54 4.17 -15.10
C GLU A 74 14.16 2.79 -14.77
N MET A 75 13.47 1.68 -15.02
CA MET A 75 14.02 0.33 -14.85
C MET A 75 15.19 0.07 -15.81
N GLU A 76 15.07 0.45 -17.08
CA GLU A 76 16.16 0.29 -18.06
C GLU A 76 17.35 1.19 -17.74
N ALA A 77 17.11 2.44 -17.36
CA ALA A 77 18.16 3.40 -17.00
C ALA A 77 18.97 2.93 -15.76
N ASN A 78 18.32 2.18 -14.87
CA ASN A 78 18.89 1.77 -13.58
C ASN A 78 19.12 0.26 -13.46
N ARG A 79 19.16 -0.49 -14.57
CA ARG A 79 19.23 -1.95 -14.63
C ARG A 79 20.44 -2.59 -13.90
N GLU A 80 21.47 -1.80 -13.61
CA GLU A 80 22.62 -2.25 -12.83
C GLU A 80 22.29 -2.41 -11.32
N TRP A 81 21.30 -1.65 -10.82
CA TRP A 81 20.97 -1.54 -9.40
C TRP A 81 19.66 -2.24 -9.03
N ILE A 82 18.68 -2.20 -9.93
CA ILE A 82 17.33 -2.69 -9.71
C ILE A 82 16.80 -3.37 -10.97
N ALA A 83 15.95 -4.39 -10.79
CA ALA A 83 15.34 -5.08 -11.93
C ALA A 83 13.90 -5.49 -11.65
N PRO A 84 13.02 -5.48 -12.68
CA PRO A 84 11.63 -5.88 -12.57
C PRO A 84 11.45 -7.32 -12.07
N VAL A 85 10.29 -7.57 -11.43
CA VAL A 85 9.84 -8.88 -10.96
C VAL A 85 8.56 -9.26 -11.66
N LEU A 86 8.57 -10.38 -12.37
CA LEU A 86 7.40 -11.00 -12.98
C LEU A 86 7.04 -12.32 -12.31
N THR A 87 8.05 -13.01 -11.77
CA THR A 87 7.92 -14.31 -11.14
C THR A 87 8.75 -14.36 -9.84
N TRP A 88 8.49 -15.37 -9.01
CA TRP A 88 9.36 -15.63 -7.85
C TRP A 88 10.83 -15.82 -8.24
N SER A 89 11.09 -16.52 -9.34
CA SER A 89 12.45 -16.74 -9.85
C SER A 89 13.22 -15.46 -10.16
N ASP A 90 12.53 -14.38 -10.54
CA ASP A 90 13.18 -13.09 -10.81
C ASP A 90 13.72 -12.46 -9.52
N ILE A 91 12.99 -12.58 -8.41
CA ILE A 91 13.47 -12.12 -7.09
C ILE A 91 14.76 -12.85 -6.72
N GLU A 92 14.80 -14.19 -6.90
CA GLU A 92 15.98 -14.99 -6.61
C GLU A 92 17.17 -14.62 -7.51
N LYS A 93 16.92 -14.43 -8.80
CA LYS A 93 17.95 -14.00 -9.77
C LYS A 93 18.49 -12.61 -9.46
N ASN A 94 17.61 -11.65 -9.16
CA ASN A 94 18.01 -10.29 -8.82
C ASN A 94 18.88 -10.30 -7.56
N ARG A 95 18.46 -11.02 -6.52
CA ARG A 95 19.21 -11.16 -5.27
C ARG A 95 20.58 -11.82 -5.51
N ALA A 96 20.64 -12.90 -6.29
CA ALA A 96 21.91 -13.57 -6.63
C ALA A 96 22.83 -12.67 -7.45
N GLY A 97 22.27 -11.79 -8.28
CA GLY A 97 23.00 -10.78 -9.07
C GLY A 97 23.35 -9.51 -8.29
N GLY A 98 23.04 -9.42 -7.00
CA GLY A 98 23.32 -8.24 -6.17
C GLY A 98 22.44 -7.02 -6.49
N ARG A 99 21.30 -7.22 -7.15
CA ARG A 99 20.35 -6.15 -7.51
C ARG A 99 19.13 -6.17 -6.61
N MET A 100 18.56 -5.01 -6.38
CA MET A 100 17.23 -4.87 -5.81
C MET A 100 16.17 -5.34 -6.81
N SER A 101 14.99 -5.68 -6.31
CA SER A 101 13.82 -6.07 -7.09
C SER A 101 12.78 -4.96 -7.11
N ALA A 102 12.17 -4.71 -8.27
CA ALA A 102 11.06 -3.79 -8.45
C ALA A 102 9.80 -4.58 -8.85
N MET A 103 8.78 -4.60 -8.00
CA MET A 103 7.49 -5.15 -8.38
C MET A 103 6.57 -4.02 -8.84
N LEU A 104 6.05 -4.14 -10.06
CA LEU A 104 5.08 -3.19 -10.59
C LEU A 104 3.70 -3.50 -10.04
N THR A 105 3.04 -2.49 -9.48
CA THR A 105 1.68 -2.57 -8.97
C THR A 105 0.81 -1.45 -9.53
N VAL A 106 -0.50 -1.57 -9.42
CA VAL A 106 -1.44 -0.49 -9.77
C VAL A 106 -2.30 -0.20 -8.55
N GLU A 107 -2.39 1.06 -8.18
CA GLU A 107 -3.35 1.54 -7.21
C GLU A 107 -4.49 2.28 -7.94
N GLU A 108 -5.72 1.85 -7.72
CA GLU A 108 -6.97 2.19 -8.37
C GLU A 108 -7.29 1.28 -9.59
N GLY A 109 -7.82 0.09 -9.31
CA GLY A 109 -8.25 -0.88 -10.34
C GLY A 109 -9.33 -0.37 -11.28
N GLY A 110 -10.04 0.69 -10.91
CA GLY A 110 -11.04 1.37 -11.75
C GLY A 110 -10.47 1.93 -13.06
N VAL A 111 -9.16 2.13 -13.20
CA VAL A 111 -8.49 2.52 -14.46
C VAL A 111 -8.80 1.55 -15.60
N CYS A 112 -9.09 0.29 -15.28
CA CYS A 112 -9.50 -0.70 -16.26
C CYS A 112 -10.91 -0.46 -16.83
N GLY A 113 -11.73 0.43 -16.23
CA GLY A 113 -13.09 0.69 -16.66
C GLY A 113 -14.00 -0.55 -16.63
N GLY A 114 -13.74 -1.50 -15.72
CA GLY A 114 -14.45 -2.78 -15.62
C GLY A 114 -14.08 -3.82 -16.69
N SER A 115 -13.05 -3.58 -17.50
CA SER A 115 -12.62 -4.48 -18.56
C SER A 115 -11.60 -5.50 -18.08
N LEU A 116 -11.96 -6.79 -18.10
CA LEU A 116 -11.02 -7.89 -17.82
C LEU A 116 -9.87 -7.95 -18.85
N ALA A 117 -10.12 -7.55 -20.09
CA ALA A 117 -9.06 -7.48 -21.12
C ALA A 117 -7.97 -6.45 -20.75
N LYS A 118 -8.36 -5.30 -20.19
CA LYS A 118 -7.40 -4.31 -19.67
C LYS A 118 -6.64 -4.83 -18.44
N LEU A 119 -7.29 -5.59 -17.55
CA LEU A 119 -6.62 -6.27 -16.44
C LEU A 119 -5.56 -7.27 -16.94
N GLU A 120 -5.89 -8.07 -17.96
CA GLU A 120 -4.95 -8.99 -18.61
C GLU A 120 -3.80 -8.24 -19.32
N GLU A 121 -4.08 -7.08 -19.91
CA GLU A 121 -3.07 -6.20 -20.50
C GLU A 121 -2.08 -5.68 -19.44
N LEU A 122 -2.57 -5.18 -18.31
CA LEU A 122 -1.72 -4.77 -17.17
C LEU A 122 -0.84 -5.94 -16.68
N TYR A 123 -1.43 -7.14 -16.57
CA TYR A 123 -0.65 -8.34 -16.20
C TYR A 123 0.43 -8.66 -17.24
N GLY A 124 0.11 -8.55 -18.53
CA GLY A 124 1.05 -8.70 -19.64
C GLY A 124 2.18 -7.67 -19.62
N GLN A 125 1.90 -6.45 -19.19
CA GLN A 125 2.86 -5.37 -18.97
C GLN A 125 3.76 -5.59 -17.71
N GLY A 126 3.44 -6.57 -16.88
CA GLY A 126 4.26 -6.92 -15.72
C GLY A 126 3.67 -6.50 -14.38
N VAL A 127 2.46 -5.97 -14.32
CA VAL A 127 1.77 -5.71 -13.05
C VAL A 127 1.53 -7.03 -12.32
N ARG A 128 1.89 -7.10 -11.04
CA ARG A 128 1.77 -8.31 -10.22
C ARG A 128 0.93 -8.12 -8.97
N MET A 129 0.52 -6.90 -8.67
CA MET A 129 -0.43 -6.59 -7.60
C MET A 129 -1.36 -5.47 -8.05
N LEU A 130 -2.64 -5.55 -7.68
CA LEU A 130 -3.63 -4.52 -7.96
C LEU A 130 -4.43 -4.21 -6.69
N THR A 131 -4.47 -2.92 -6.30
CA THR A 131 -5.40 -2.38 -5.31
C THR A 131 -6.72 -2.07 -6.02
N LEU A 132 -7.79 -2.77 -5.64
CA LEU A 132 -9.05 -2.75 -6.39
C LEU A 132 -9.72 -1.39 -6.44
N MET A 133 -9.57 -0.58 -5.41
CA MET A 133 -10.14 0.78 -5.32
C MET A 133 -9.31 1.68 -4.42
N TRP A 134 -9.37 2.96 -4.69
CA TRP A 134 -8.83 4.00 -3.81
C TRP A 134 -9.94 4.62 -2.93
N ASN A 135 -10.03 5.93 -2.82
CA ASN A 135 -10.91 6.65 -1.88
C ASN A 135 -12.25 7.11 -2.49
N TYR A 136 -12.83 6.37 -3.41
CA TYR A 136 -14.17 6.55 -3.99
C TYR A 136 -14.67 5.24 -4.64
N PRO A 137 -15.99 5.05 -4.79
CA PRO A 137 -16.55 3.95 -5.57
C PRO A 137 -16.11 4.04 -7.04
N ASN A 138 -15.61 2.94 -7.63
CA ASN A 138 -14.98 2.95 -8.95
C ASN A 138 -15.57 1.95 -9.95
N GLY A 139 -16.73 1.40 -9.68
CA GLY A 139 -17.34 0.35 -10.50
C GLY A 139 -16.91 -1.08 -10.14
N LEU A 140 -15.79 -1.28 -9.42
CA LEU A 140 -15.38 -2.58 -8.89
C LEU A 140 -15.91 -2.78 -7.46
N GLY A 141 -16.10 -1.70 -6.70
CA GLY A 141 -16.57 -1.76 -5.33
C GLY A 141 -16.54 -0.43 -4.59
N TYR A 142 -16.57 -0.53 -3.28
CA TYR A 142 -16.69 0.60 -2.37
C TYR A 142 -15.51 0.65 -1.38
N PRO A 143 -14.91 1.84 -1.17
CA PRO A 143 -13.87 2.03 -0.16
C PRO A 143 -14.47 2.31 1.21
N ASN A 144 -13.68 2.09 2.25
CA ASN A 144 -14.01 2.57 3.60
C ASN A 144 -13.89 4.09 3.70
N LEU A 145 -12.77 4.66 3.22
CA LEU A 145 -12.56 6.10 3.19
C LEU A 145 -13.03 6.64 1.84
N ASN A 146 -14.08 7.47 1.84
CA ASN A 146 -14.62 8.10 0.64
C ASN A 146 -14.29 9.59 0.64
N LYS A 147 -13.46 10.06 -0.31
CA LYS A 147 -12.98 11.46 -0.36
C LYS A 147 -14.12 12.48 -0.46
N HIS A 148 -15.25 12.15 -1.12
CA HIS A 148 -16.40 13.04 -1.25
C HIS A 148 -17.14 13.18 0.08
N LYS A 149 -17.36 12.06 0.79
CA LYS A 149 -17.96 12.08 2.13
C LYS A 149 -17.03 12.80 3.11
N ARG A 150 -15.69 12.60 3.01
CA ARG A 150 -14.70 13.34 3.82
C ARG A 150 -14.77 14.84 3.57
N LYS A 151 -14.83 15.26 2.31
CA LYS A 151 -14.97 16.67 1.93
C LYS A 151 -16.27 17.25 2.47
N ALA A 152 -17.40 16.55 2.31
CA ALA A 152 -18.70 16.97 2.81
C ALA A 152 -18.71 17.12 4.35
N ALA A 153 -18.10 16.17 5.08
CA ALA A 153 -17.95 16.23 6.53
C ALA A 153 -17.10 17.44 6.98
N ARG A 154 -16.02 17.76 6.27
CA ARG A 154 -15.17 18.94 6.53
C ARG A 154 -15.94 20.24 6.30
N ILE A 155 -16.64 20.38 5.18
CA ILE A 155 -17.48 21.55 4.88
C ILE A 155 -18.56 21.73 5.96
N ALA A 156 -19.25 20.65 6.35
CA ALA A 156 -20.25 20.70 7.41
C ALA A 156 -19.66 21.08 8.77
N ALA A 157 -18.37 20.90 8.97
CA ALA A 157 -17.67 21.25 10.21
C ALA A 157 -17.20 22.72 10.27
N GLU A 158 -17.04 23.40 9.11
CA GLU A 158 -16.46 24.76 9.04
C GLU A 158 -17.19 25.80 9.87
N GLU A 159 -18.52 25.69 9.94
CA GLU A 159 -19.41 26.66 10.70
C GLU A 159 -19.72 26.15 12.13
N LYS A 160 -19.09 25.10 12.59
CA LYS A 160 -19.38 24.46 13.89
C LYS A 160 -18.38 24.86 14.97
N SER A 161 -18.72 24.61 16.22
CA SER A 161 -17.77 24.68 17.31
C SER A 161 -16.69 23.62 17.09
N ARG A 162 -15.46 23.85 17.58
CA ARG A 162 -14.32 22.89 17.45
C ARG A 162 -14.74 21.47 17.89
N THR A 163 -15.45 21.34 19.00
CA THR A 163 -15.93 20.05 19.52
C THR A 163 -16.91 19.35 18.60
N GLU A 164 -17.83 20.09 17.98
CA GLU A 164 -18.82 19.52 17.06
C GLU A 164 -18.18 19.19 15.70
N ALA A 165 -17.27 20.01 15.22
CA ALA A 165 -16.48 19.75 14.02
C ALA A 165 -15.66 18.46 14.18
N GLU A 166 -14.95 18.31 15.30
CA GLU A 166 -14.20 17.11 15.64
C GLU A 166 -15.10 15.86 15.69
N ARG A 167 -16.28 15.97 16.33
CA ARG A 167 -17.24 14.86 16.36
C ARG A 167 -17.70 14.43 14.97
N LEU A 168 -18.03 15.35 14.09
CA LEU A 168 -18.49 15.06 12.73
C LEU A 168 -17.40 14.39 11.89
N VAL A 169 -16.21 14.95 11.92
CA VAL A 169 -15.08 14.41 11.15
C VAL A 169 -14.67 13.02 11.69
N ARG A 170 -14.57 12.85 13.01
CA ARG A 170 -14.27 11.56 13.62
C ARG A 170 -15.36 10.51 13.37
N GLN A 171 -16.63 10.90 13.43
CA GLN A 171 -17.72 9.99 13.09
C GLN A 171 -17.54 9.44 11.67
N TYR A 172 -17.20 10.29 10.72
CA TYR A 172 -16.93 9.86 9.36
C TYR A 172 -15.68 8.97 9.27
N LEU A 173 -14.56 9.38 9.87
CA LEU A 173 -13.28 8.64 9.79
C LEU A 173 -13.31 7.29 10.51
N ASN A 174 -14.22 7.08 11.47
CA ASN A 174 -14.26 5.92 12.34
C ASN A 174 -15.45 4.98 12.06
N THR A 175 -16.32 5.31 11.09
CA THR A 175 -17.48 4.46 10.74
C THR A 175 -17.20 3.68 9.45
N PRO A 176 -16.86 2.37 9.55
CA PRO A 176 -16.60 1.55 8.38
C PRO A 176 -17.86 1.29 7.56
N ASP A 177 -17.69 1.05 6.27
CA ASP A 177 -18.75 0.56 5.39
C ASP A 177 -18.82 -0.97 5.47
N THR A 178 -19.83 -1.46 6.17
CA THR A 178 -20.07 -2.90 6.37
C THR A 178 -21.14 -3.46 5.42
N GLU A 179 -21.72 -2.62 4.56
CA GLU A 179 -22.84 -3.00 3.69
C GLU A 179 -22.41 -3.06 2.21
N ASN A 180 -21.65 -2.07 1.75
CA ASN A 180 -21.27 -1.97 0.35
C ASN A 180 -19.88 -2.57 0.12
N GLY A 181 -19.82 -3.65 -0.63
CA GLY A 181 -18.58 -4.36 -0.95
C GLY A 181 -18.24 -4.30 -2.43
N LEU A 182 -17.86 -5.43 -3.00
CA LEU A 182 -17.60 -5.58 -4.42
C LEU A 182 -18.91 -5.55 -5.23
N THR A 183 -18.82 -4.99 -6.43
CA THR A 183 -19.84 -5.18 -7.48
C THR A 183 -19.65 -6.54 -8.16
N ASP A 184 -20.59 -6.94 -9.03
CA ASP A 184 -20.41 -8.14 -9.87
C ASP A 184 -19.13 -8.06 -10.73
N THR A 185 -18.79 -6.86 -11.21
CA THR A 185 -17.55 -6.62 -11.95
C THR A 185 -16.33 -6.78 -11.03
N GLY A 186 -16.38 -6.28 -9.81
CA GLY A 186 -15.31 -6.46 -8.82
C GLY A 186 -15.08 -7.94 -8.46
N VAL A 187 -16.17 -8.72 -8.32
CA VAL A 187 -16.09 -10.17 -8.13
C VAL A 187 -15.37 -10.84 -9.30
N ALA A 188 -15.71 -10.48 -10.54
CA ALA A 188 -15.05 -11.02 -11.73
C ALA A 188 -13.55 -10.62 -11.78
N PHE A 189 -13.19 -9.42 -11.33
CA PHE A 189 -11.79 -8.98 -11.22
C PHE A 189 -11.02 -9.82 -10.21
N VAL A 190 -11.55 -10.02 -9.00
CA VAL A 190 -10.93 -10.84 -7.96
C VAL A 190 -10.67 -12.26 -8.46
N GLN A 191 -11.66 -12.88 -9.12
CA GLN A 191 -11.53 -14.22 -9.69
C GLN A 191 -10.46 -14.28 -10.79
N LYS A 192 -10.42 -13.29 -11.68
CA LYS A 192 -9.41 -13.20 -12.74
C LYS A 192 -8.02 -12.96 -12.16
N MET A 193 -7.86 -12.13 -11.16
CA MET A 193 -6.57 -11.91 -10.48
C MET A 193 -6.05 -13.20 -9.85
N GLU A 194 -6.91 -13.98 -9.18
CA GLU A 194 -6.51 -15.28 -8.61
C GLU A 194 -6.09 -16.28 -9.70
N GLU A 195 -6.81 -16.32 -10.83
CA GLU A 195 -6.49 -17.14 -12.01
C GLU A 195 -5.11 -16.78 -12.58
N LEU A 196 -4.83 -15.50 -12.75
CA LEU A 196 -3.56 -14.98 -13.29
C LEU A 196 -2.38 -15.16 -12.32
N GLY A 197 -2.62 -15.35 -11.03
CA GLY A 197 -1.56 -15.27 -10.02
C GLY A 197 -1.14 -13.82 -9.75
N MET A 198 -2.04 -12.86 -9.92
CA MET A 198 -1.88 -11.48 -9.53
C MET A 198 -2.27 -11.32 -8.06
N ILE A 199 -1.44 -10.64 -7.27
CA ILE A 199 -1.69 -10.40 -5.85
C ILE A 199 -2.86 -9.44 -5.70
N ILE A 200 -3.84 -9.80 -4.88
CA ILE A 200 -4.99 -8.96 -4.57
C ILE A 200 -4.64 -8.09 -3.36
N ASP A 201 -4.77 -6.78 -3.50
CA ASP A 201 -4.58 -5.83 -2.41
C ASP A 201 -5.94 -5.26 -1.98
N VAL A 202 -6.26 -5.44 -0.70
CA VAL A 202 -7.50 -4.96 -0.07
C VAL A 202 -7.33 -3.65 0.68
N SER A 203 -6.18 -2.98 0.57
CA SER A 203 -6.01 -1.62 1.07
C SER A 203 -7.10 -0.72 0.49
N HIS A 204 -7.58 0.26 1.26
CA HIS A 204 -8.72 1.14 0.96
C HIS A 204 -10.12 0.51 0.96
N MET A 205 -10.22 -0.81 0.75
CA MET A 205 -11.51 -1.49 0.59
C MET A 205 -12.40 -1.37 1.83
N SER A 206 -13.71 -1.36 1.62
CA SER A 206 -14.72 -1.45 2.68
C SER A 206 -14.60 -2.76 3.47
N ASP A 207 -15.10 -2.78 4.71
CA ASP A 207 -15.14 -4.01 5.50
C ASP A 207 -15.95 -5.09 4.80
N ALA A 208 -17.10 -4.74 4.18
CA ALA A 208 -17.89 -5.68 3.39
C ALA A 208 -17.08 -6.27 2.22
N GLY A 209 -16.34 -5.44 1.49
CA GLY A 209 -15.47 -5.88 0.38
C GLY A 209 -14.35 -6.80 0.81
N PHE A 210 -13.70 -6.50 1.94
CA PHE A 210 -12.67 -7.37 2.52
C PHE A 210 -13.19 -8.80 2.75
N TYR A 211 -14.34 -8.95 3.40
CA TYR A 211 -14.92 -10.28 3.65
C TYR A 211 -15.40 -10.98 2.38
N GLN A 212 -15.81 -10.23 1.36
CA GLN A 212 -16.11 -10.82 0.05
C GLN A 212 -14.83 -11.35 -0.62
N VAL A 213 -13.73 -10.60 -0.64
CA VAL A 213 -12.42 -11.09 -1.15
C VAL A 213 -12.01 -12.33 -0.38
N LEU A 214 -12.11 -12.33 0.96
CA LEU A 214 -11.79 -13.48 1.80
C LEU A 214 -12.61 -14.71 1.41
N SER A 215 -13.89 -14.55 1.07
CA SER A 215 -14.78 -15.67 0.69
C SER A 215 -14.53 -16.18 -0.73
N LEU A 216 -14.08 -15.31 -1.64
CA LEU A 216 -13.88 -15.63 -3.05
C LEU A 216 -12.53 -16.28 -3.33
N THR A 217 -11.50 -15.99 -2.51
CA THR A 217 -10.11 -16.38 -2.78
C THR A 217 -9.71 -17.64 -2.01
N LYS A 218 -8.76 -18.38 -2.56
CA LYS A 218 -8.10 -19.52 -1.91
C LYS A 218 -6.64 -19.23 -1.58
N LYS A 219 -5.99 -18.44 -2.44
CA LYS A 219 -4.61 -17.98 -2.21
C LYS A 219 -4.57 -16.85 -1.19
N PRO A 220 -3.43 -16.60 -0.52
CA PRO A 220 -3.25 -15.45 0.32
C PRO A 220 -3.34 -14.15 -0.48
N PHE A 221 -3.80 -13.08 0.19
CA PHE A 221 -3.88 -11.73 -0.34
C PHE A 221 -3.28 -10.74 0.67
N VAL A 222 -3.12 -9.49 0.31
CA VAL A 222 -2.49 -8.48 1.16
C VAL A 222 -3.43 -7.31 1.47
N ALA A 223 -3.17 -6.64 2.60
CA ALA A 223 -3.47 -5.24 2.79
C ALA A 223 -2.11 -4.52 2.74
N SER A 224 -1.70 -4.09 1.55
CA SER A 224 -0.32 -3.68 1.29
C SER A 224 0.17 -2.58 2.22
N HIS A 225 -0.74 -1.66 2.65
CA HIS A 225 -0.45 -0.51 3.49
C HIS A 225 -1.62 -0.18 4.43
N SER A 226 -1.87 -1.03 5.46
CA SER A 226 -2.97 -0.86 6.44
C SER A 226 -2.54 -1.25 7.85
N ASN A 227 -2.91 -0.42 8.83
CA ASN A 227 -2.56 -0.60 10.23
C ASN A 227 -3.69 -1.26 11.06
N ALA A 228 -3.65 -1.16 12.39
CA ALA A 228 -4.64 -1.74 13.31
C ALA A 228 -5.67 -0.70 13.77
N ARG A 229 -6.96 -0.95 13.51
CA ARG A 229 -8.07 -0.06 13.88
C ARG A 229 -8.27 0.05 15.40
N ALA A 230 -7.91 -0.99 16.16
CA ALA A 230 -7.96 -0.95 17.62
C ALA A 230 -6.95 0.02 18.24
N VAL A 231 -5.84 0.33 17.55
CA VAL A 231 -4.85 1.30 17.99
C VAL A 231 -5.23 2.71 17.55
N CYS A 232 -5.60 2.86 16.27
CA CYS A 232 -6.12 4.13 15.74
C CYS A 232 -7.43 3.83 14.99
N PRO A 233 -8.59 4.29 15.50
CA PRO A 233 -9.89 3.93 14.96
C PRO A 233 -10.21 4.60 13.63
N CYS A 234 -9.27 4.60 12.69
CA CYS A 234 -9.47 5.04 11.31
C CYS A 234 -9.96 3.87 10.45
N VAL A 235 -10.95 4.12 9.59
CA VAL A 235 -11.52 3.08 8.70
C VAL A 235 -10.52 2.53 7.68
N ARG A 236 -9.40 3.22 7.44
CA ARG A 236 -8.28 2.71 6.60
C ARG A 236 -7.53 1.56 7.25
N ASN A 237 -7.65 1.45 8.58
CA ASN A 237 -7.02 0.38 9.36
C ASN A 237 -7.93 -0.86 9.44
N LEU A 238 -7.32 -2.03 9.57
CA LEU A 238 -8.01 -3.31 9.69
C LEU A 238 -8.54 -3.51 11.13
N SER A 239 -9.74 -4.07 11.25
CA SER A 239 -10.25 -4.55 12.53
C SER A 239 -9.50 -5.80 13.01
N ASP A 240 -9.61 -6.13 14.29
CA ASP A 240 -8.99 -7.35 14.85
C ASP A 240 -9.49 -8.63 14.17
N ASP A 241 -10.78 -8.68 13.78
CA ASP A 241 -11.33 -9.82 13.07
C ASP A 241 -10.80 -9.92 11.63
N MET A 242 -10.60 -8.78 10.97
CA MET A 242 -9.94 -8.75 9.65
C MET A 242 -8.48 -9.20 9.75
N LEU A 243 -7.75 -8.77 10.79
CA LEU A 243 -6.35 -9.18 11.02
C LEU A 243 -6.25 -10.70 11.25
N ARG A 244 -7.15 -11.29 12.06
CA ARG A 244 -7.21 -12.75 12.26
C ARG A 244 -7.53 -13.49 10.96
N SER A 245 -8.54 -13.03 10.24
CA SER A 245 -8.96 -13.64 8.97
C SER A 245 -7.88 -13.57 7.89
N LEU A 246 -7.17 -12.43 7.82
CA LEU A 246 -6.03 -12.24 6.92
C LEU A 246 -4.89 -13.22 7.27
N ALA A 247 -4.55 -13.32 8.57
CA ALA A 247 -3.53 -14.23 9.06
C ALA A 247 -3.87 -15.70 8.80
N GLU A 248 -5.10 -16.11 9.07
CA GLU A 248 -5.61 -17.49 8.81
C GLU A 248 -5.54 -17.85 7.31
N ARG A 249 -5.71 -16.86 6.42
CA ARG A 249 -5.53 -17.01 4.97
C ARG A 249 -4.06 -17.04 4.55
N GLY A 250 -3.11 -16.82 5.46
CA GLY A 250 -1.69 -16.68 5.14
C GLY A 250 -1.33 -15.31 4.55
N GLY A 251 -2.23 -14.34 4.63
CA GLY A 251 -2.03 -12.98 4.14
C GLY A 251 -1.10 -12.15 5.03
N VAL A 252 -0.76 -10.96 4.54
CA VAL A 252 0.14 -10.01 5.20
C VAL A 252 -0.46 -8.61 5.13
N THR A 253 -0.39 -7.87 6.25
CA THR A 253 -0.65 -6.43 6.25
C THR A 253 0.65 -5.66 6.40
N GLY A 254 0.82 -4.58 5.60
CA GLY A 254 1.98 -3.69 5.65
C GLY A 254 1.75 -2.52 6.61
N LEU A 255 2.74 -2.24 7.46
CA LEU A 255 2.76 -1.03 8.28
C LEU A 255 2.78 0.20 7.39
N ASN A 256 1.70 0.97 7.44
CA ASN A 256 1.55 2.25 6.75
C ASN A 256 2.09 3.37 7.65
N PHE A 257 2.89 4.28 7.09
CA PHE A 257 3.51 5.37 7.85
C PHE A 257 2.70 6.67 7.82
N CYS A 258 1.52 6.69 7.20
CA CYS A 258 0.62 7.84 7.24
C CYS A 258 0.25 8.19 8.69
N ALA A 259 0.66 9.38 9.12
CA ALA A 259 0.47 9.84 10.50
C ALA A 259 -0.98 9.76 10.97
N ASP A 260 -1.94 10.11 10.09
CA ASP A 260 -3.38 10.09 10.38
C ASP A 260 -3.95 8.67 10.56
N PHE A 261 -3.24 7.64 10.11
CA PHE A 261 -3.61 6.23 10.31
C PHE A 261 -2.91 5.61 11.53
N LEU A 262 -1.90 6.30 12.08
CA LEU A 262 -1.17 5.88 13.26
C LEU A 262 -1.77 6.41 14.55
N THR A 263 -2.18 7.69 14.56
CA THR A 263 -2.78 8.35 15.73
C THR A 263 -3.83 9.36 15.30
N GLN A 264 -4.86 9.54 16.13
CA GLN A 264 -5.83 10.62 15.93
C GLN A 264 -5.47 11.85 16.76
N MET A 265 -5.14 12.94 16.07
CA MET A 265 -4.93 14.24 16.71
C MET A 265 -6.24 14.98 16.92
N PRO A 266 -6.31 15.97 17.84
CA PRO A 266 -7.43 16.90 17.93
C PRO A 266 -7.67 17.61 16.61
N TYR A 267 -8.94 17.92 16.30
CA TYR A 267 -9.33 18.57 15.05
C TYR A 267 -8.54 19.86 14.79
N GLY A 268 -7.92 19.94 13.61
CA GLY A 268 -7.13 21.09 13.17
C GLY A 268 -5.68 21.12 13.71
N GLU A 269 -5.25 20.11 14.44
CA GLU A 269 -3.85 19.96 14.84
C GLU A 269 -3.07 19.13 13.83
N HIS A 270 -1.81 19.51 13.60
CA HIS A 270 -0.90 18.76 12.74
C HIS A 270 -0.46 17.46 13.40
N ASN A 271 -0.44 16.37 12.62
CA ASN A 271 0.04 15.08 13.06
C ASN A 271 1.41 14.80 12.42
N PRO A 272 2.52 14.87 13.19
CA PRO A 272 3.85 14.68 12.62
C PRO A 272 4.20 13.21 12.32
N GLY A 273 3.38 12.25 12.83
CA GLY A 273 3.76 10.85 12.88
C GLY A 273 4.91 10.59 13.87
N THR A 274 4.95 9.39 14.46
CA THR A 274 6.06 8.96 15.33
C THR A 274 6.35 7.47 15.15
N ILE A 275 7.61 7.08 15.25
CA ILE A 275 8.01 5.66 15.24
C ILE A 275 7.35 4.90 16.40
N ALA A 276 7.16 5.53 17.56
CA ALA A 276 6.47 4.92 18.69
C ALA A 276 5.03 4.52 18.37
N ALA A 277 4.33 5.31 17.55
CA ALA A 277 2.99 4.95 17.08
C ALA A 277 3.04 3.75 16.10
N VAL A 278 3.99 3.72 15.17
CA VAL A 278 4.21 2.56 14.28
C VAL A 278 4.48 1.29 15.09
N VAL A 279 5.35 1.38 16.12
CA VAL A 279 5.65 0.26 17.05
C VAL A 279 4.39 -0.24 17.77
N SER A 280 3.49 0.67 18.16
CA SER A 280 2.23 0.30 18.82
C SER A 280 1.32 -0.51 17.90
N HIS A 281 1.23 -0.12 16.63
CA HIS A 281 0.50 -0.88 15.61
C HIS A 281 1.15 -2.24 15.35
N ALA A 282 2.46 -2.30 15.22
CA ALA A 282 3.19 -3.55 15.00
C ALA A 282 2.93 -4.57 16.11
N LYS A 283 3.03 -4.13 17.38
CA LYS A 283 2.73 -4.98 18.54
C LYS A 283 1.30 -5.49 18.53
N HIS A 284 0.32 -4.62 18.23
CA HIS A 284 -1.08 -5.01 18.21
C HIS A 284 -1.34 -6.02 17.09
N ILE A 285 -0.86 -5.77 15.87
CA ILE A 285 -1.04 -6.67 14.72
C ILE A 285 -0.44 -8.05 15.03
N VAL A 286 0.78 -8.10 15.58
CA VAL A 286 1.42 -9.36 15.95
C VAL A 286 0.67 -10.08 17.08
N ASN A 287 0.15 -9.33 18.05
CA ASN A 287 -0.64 -9.93 19.14
C ASN A 287 -1.97 -10.55 18.64
N VAL A 288 -2.58 -9.97 17.61
CA VAL A 288 -3.89 -10.40 17.08
C VAL A 288 -3.76 -11.44 15.95
N GLY A 289 -2.91 -11.17 14.97
CA GLY A 289 -2.74 -11.98 13.76
C GLY A 289 -1.50 -12.88 13.77
N GLY A 290 -0.62 -12.73 14.76
CA GLY A 290 0.66 -13.45 14.81
C GLY A 290 1.75 -12.78 13.97
N ILE A 291 2.99 -13.18 14.21
CA ILE A 291 4.18 -12.60 13.58
C ILE A 291 4.20 -12.75 12.05
N GLU A 292 3.58 -13.80 11.50
CA GLU A 292 3.55 -14.10 10.07
C GLU A 292 2.62 -13.14 9.27
N CYS A 293 1.76 -12.37 9.97
CA CYS A 293 0.77 -11.48 9.35
C CYS A 293 1.31 -10.07 9.08
N LEU A 294 2.48 -9.71 9.62
CA LEU A 294 3.00 -8.35 9.55
C LEU A 294 4.13 -8.21 8.54
N GLY A 295 4.09 -7.15 7.75
CA GLY A 295 5.12 -6.70 6.82
C GLY A 295 5.26 -5.19 6.83
N LEU A 296 5.94 -4.65 5.82
CA LEU A 296 6.13 -3.23 5.59
C LEU A 296 5.33 -2.79 4.36
N GLY A 297 4.72 -1.62 4.45
CA GLY A 297 3.98 -0.97 3.36
C GLY A 297 3.97 0.52 3.64
N SER A 298 5.10 1.16 3.38
CA SER A 298 5.43 2.51 3.86
C SER A 298 4.45 3.59 3.44
N ASP A 299 3.88 3.45 2.25
CA ASP A 299 3.08 4.47 1.59
C ASP A 299 3.90 5.74 1.27
N PHE A 300 5.23 5.56 1.13
CA PHE A 300 6.14 6.63 0.76
C PHE A 300 5.73 7.26 -0.57
N ASP A 301 5.84 8.57 -0.65
CA ASP A 301 5.47 9.44 -1.78
C ASP A 301 3.95 9.53 -2.04
N GLY A 302 3.11 8.72 -1.36
CA GLY A 302 1.65 8.82 -1.34
C GLY A 302 1.10 9.55 -0.11
N ILE A 303 1.96 9.86 0.87
CA ILE A 303 1.62 10.50 2.13
C ILE A 303 2.47 11.73 2.40
N ASP A 304 2.02 12.58 3.34
CA ASP A 304 2.85 13.64 3.89
C ASP A 304 4.08 13.05 4.60
N THR A 305 5.18 13.79 4.61
CA THR A 305 6.43 13.35 5.21
C THR A 305 6.26 13.03 6.71
N HIS A 306 6.54 11.79 7.10
CA HIS A 306 6.60 11.37 8.49
C HIS A 306 7.83 11.99 9.17
N ALA A 307 7.66 12.59 10.37
CA ALA A 307 8.73 13.36 11.00
C ALA A 307 10.02 12.56 11.29
N GLU A 308 9.90 11.25 11.58
CA GLU A 308 11.03 10.39 11.95
C GLU A 308 11.38 9.34 10.88
N LEU A 309 10.47 9.08 9.92
CA LEU A 309 10.67 8.17 8.77
C LEU A 309 10.54 8.98 7.47
N THR A 310 11.52 9.80 7.21
CA THR A 310 11.51 10.78 6.12
C THR A 310 11.90 10.20 4.76
N GLY A 311 12.12 8.91 4.66
CA GLY A 311 12.44 8.22 3.41
C GLY A 311 13.03 6.83 3.63
N ALA A 312 13.27 6.14 2.54
CA ALA A 312 13.72 4.76 2.50
C ALA A 312 15.06 4.52 3.23
N ASP A 313 15.90 5.54 3.37
CA ASP A 313 17.17 5.46 4.11
C ASP A 313 17.02 5.56 5.64
N LYS A 314 15.80 5.71 6.17
CA LYS A 314 15.51 5.81 7.61
C LYS A 314 14.92 4.53 8.21
N MET A 315 14.84 3.44 7.45
CA MET A 315 14.23 2.19 7.92
C MET A 315 14.95 1.57 9.13
N GLU A 316 16.25 1.83 9.28
CA GLU A 316 17.01 1.39 10.46
C GLU A 316 16.48 2.00 11.77
N ASN A 317 15.92 3.22 11.73
CA ASN A 317 15.31 3.84 12.92
C ASN A 317 14.12 3.02 13.43
N LEU A 318 13.26 2.55 12.52
CA LEU A 318 12.13 1.68 12.86
C LEU A 318 12.60 0.30 13.34
N TRP A 319 13.61 -0.29 12.69
CA TRP A 319 14.20 -1.55 13.13
C TRP A 319 14.66 -1.49 14.59
N ASN A 320 15.45 -0.47 14.93
CA ASN A 320 15.98 -0.28 16.26
C ASN A 320 14.87 -0.08 17.30
N ALA A 321 13.86 0.73 17.00
CA ALA A 321 12.72 0.96 17.88
C ALA A 321 11.90 -0.32 18.13
N LEU A 322 11.67 -1.13 17.11
CA LEU A 322 11.00 -2.42 17.26
C LEU A 322 11.83 -3.38 18.12
N LYS A 323 13.15 -3.45 17.91
CA LYS A 323 14.07 -4.25 18.72
C LYS A 323 14.06 -3.81 20.20
N GLU A 324 14.17 -2.51 20.45
CA GLU A 324 14.09 -1.95 21.80
C GLU A 324 12.72 -2.22 22.46
N SER A 325 11.67 -2.31 21.66
CA SER A 325 10.32 -2.62 22.14
C SER A 325 10.08 -4.08 22.49
N GLY A 326 11.07 -4.97 22.23
CA GLY A 326 11.06 -6.38 22.61
C GLY A 326 10.95 -7.39 21.47
N PHE A 327 10.90 -6.97 20.20
CA PHE A 327 10.99 -7.91 19.08
C PHE A 327 12.39 -8.50 18.97
N THR A 328 12.45 -9.82 18.77
CA THR A 328 13.70 -10.52 18.47
C THR A 328 14.18 -10.25 17.04
N GLU A 329 15.47 -10.39 16.76
CA GLU A 329 15.99 -10.23 15.39
C GLU A 329 15.32 -11.19 14.40
N ARG A 330 14.97 -12.40 14.83
CA ARG A 330 14.25 -13.36 14.00
C ARG A 330 12.82 -12.89 13.64
N GLU A 331 12.12 -12.26 14.57
CA GLU A 331 10.81 -11.65 14.30
C GLU A 331 10.93 -10.42 13.40
N LEU A 332 11.98 -9.63 13.60
CA LEU A 332 12.25 -8.49 12.74
C LEU A 332 12.58 -8.91 11.29
N ASP A 333 13.35 -9.97 11.08
CA ASP A 333 13.61 -10.51 9.72
C ASP A 333 12.31 -10.93 9.03
N LYS A 334 11.35 -11.51 9.77
CA LYS A 334 10.02 -11.84 9.25
C LYS A 334 9.25 -10.60 8.81
N ILE A 335 9.17 -9.58 9.67
CA ILE A 335 8.48 -8.31 9.39
C ILE A 335 9.13 -7.59 8.20
N TRP A 336 10.48 -7.58 8.17
CA TRP A 336 11.25 -6.84 7.16
C TRP A 336 11.14 -7.39 5.75
N GLY A 337 10.83 -8.69 5.60
CA GLY A 337 10.69 -9.23 4.26
C GLY A 337 10.23 -10.68 4.15
N GLU A 338 10.57 -11.56 5.11
CA GLU A 338 10.30 -12.98 4.93
C GLU A 338 8.80 -13.31 4.81
N ASN A 339 7.93 -12.60 5.56
CA ASN A 339 6.48 -12.78 5.49
C ASN A 339 5.92 -12.42 4.10
N VAL A 340 6.35 -11.30 3.57
CA VAL A 340 5.94 -10.83 2.24
C VAL A 340 6.51 -11.77 1.16
N LEU A 341 7.79 -12.14 1.26
CA LEU A 341 8.43 -13.07 0.32
C LEU A 341 7.77 -14.44 0.33
N ARG A 342 7.33 -14.94 1.49
CA ARG A 342 6.55 -16.18 1.59
C ARG A 342 5.26 -16.09 0.76
N LEU A 343 4.51 -15.01 0.93
CA LEU A 343 3.27 -14.76 0.18
C LEU A 343 3.56 -14.64 -1.33
N TYR A 344 4.58 -13.90 -1.73
CA TYR A 344 4.93 -13.73 -3.13
C TYR A 344 5.31 -15.06 -3.78
N ARG A 345 6.03 -15.92 -3.08
CA ARG A 345 6.37 -17.26 -3.55
C ARG A 345 5.13 -18.15 -3.77
N GLU A 346 4.08 -17.96 -2.97
CA GLU A 346 2.84 -18.74 -3.06
C GLU A 346 1.92 -18.24 -4.18
N VAL A 347 1.88 -16.92 -4.41
CA VAL A 347 0.94 -16.31 -5.35
C VAL A 347 1.53 -16.16 -6.74
N LEU A 348 2.76 -15.67 -6.86
CA LEU A 348 3.41 -15.45 -8.16
C LEU A 348 3.70 -16.79 -8.82
N THR A 349 3.03 -17.06 -9.92
CA THR A 349 3.28 -18.25 -10.73
C THR A 349 4.68 -18.21 -11.36
N ALA A 350 5.27 -19.41 -11.58
CA ALA A 350 6.57 -19.56 -12.21
C ALA A 350 6.54 -19.20 -13.70
#